data_da9cc8209f3d7e51e683ada9b8e7e2dd
#
_entry.id   da9cc8209f3d7e51e683ada9b8e7e2dd
#
_cell.length_a   1.000
_cell.length_b   1.000
_cell.length_c   1.000
_cell.angle_alpha   90.00
_cell.angle_beta   90.00
_cell.angle_gamma   90.00
#
_symmetry.space_group_name_H-M   'P 1'
#
loop_
_entity.id
_entity.type
_entity.pdbx_description
1 polymer ?
#
loop_
_entity_poly.entity_id
_entity_poly.type
_entity_poly.pdbx_seq_one_letter_code
_entity_poly.pdbx_strand_id
1 'polypeptide(L)'
;MTKINKKLERKYGVINMFKLTLLKTDDTIEEHHFKHEPTFQDMYPLIKCSIIEISGAYNENISKRSFDIFFNEEGGPLCIGYYDEKDNPNGAKLNKKATKYWFQWLKKENRVCLPNSAIFGNCAYYQKEKNE
;
A
#
# COMPACT_ATOMS: atom_id res chain seq x y z
N MET A 1 -3.79 -13.91 -14.85
CA MET A 1 -4.06 -13.16 -16.10
C MET A 1 -5.10 -13.86 -16.95
N THR A 2 -5.97 -13.09 -17.58
CA THR A 2 -7.07 -13.66 -18.39
C THR A 2 -6.61 -14.04 -19.78
N LYS A 3 -7.38 -14.91 -20.46
CA LYS A 3 -7.16 -15.27 -21.86
C LYS A 3 -7.19 -14.06 -22.80
N ILE A 4 -7.99 -13.04 -22.46
CA ILE A 4 -8.11 -11.80 -23.23
C ILE A 4 -6.78 -11.04 -23.28
N ASN A 5 -6.12 -10.92 -22.13
CA ASN A 5 -4.84 -10.22 -22.06
C ASN A 5 -3.75 -10.93 -22.86
N LYS A 6 -3.68 -12.26 -22.79
CA LYS A 6 -2.71 -13.03 -23.59
C LYS A 6 -2.95 -12.87 -25.10
N LYS A 7 -4.21 -12.83 -25.51
CA LYS A 7 -4.57 -12.63 -26.91
C LYS A 7 -4.14 -11.24 -27.40
N LEU A 8 -4.33 -10.21 -26.59
CA LEU A 8 -3.90 -8.85 -26.90
C LEU A 8 -2.37 -8.75 -26.96
N GLU A 9 -1.66 -9.44 -26.08
CA GLU A 9 -0.20 -9.49 -26.10
C GLU A 9 0.34 -10.04 -27.41
N ARG A 10 -0.25 -11.12 -27.90
CA ARG A 10 0.17 -11.73 -29.17
C ARG A 10 -0.04 -10.78 -30.35
N LYS A 11 -1.10 -9.98 -30.30
CA LYS A 11 -1.47 -9.10 -31.40
C LYS A 11 -0.70 -7.78 -31.38
N TYR A 12 -0.48 -7.20 -30.19
CA TYR A 12 0.08 -5.86 -30.03
C TYR A 12 1.38 -5.81 -29.25
N GLY A 13 1.96 -6.97 -28.92
CA GLY A 13 3.15 -7.07 -28.10
C GLY A 13 2.81 -7.22 -26.62
N VAL A 14 3.83 -7.11 -25.77
CA VAL A 14 3.65 -7.28 -24.32
C VAL A 14 2.86 -6.12 -23.74
N ILE A 15 1.74 -6.45 -23.10
CA ILE A 15 0.91 -5.47 -22.39
C ILE A 15 1.31 -5.49 -20.92
N ASN A 16 1.80 -4.36 -20.43
CA ASN A 16 2.12 -4.21 -19.01
C ASN A 16 0.85 -3.90 -18.23
N MET A 17 0.67 -4.62 -17.15
CA MET A 17 -0.43 -4.38 -16.21
C MET A 17 0.17 -4.02 -14.86
N PHE A 18 -0.59 -3.29 -14.10
CA PHE A 18 -0.23 -2.94 -12.72
C PHE A 18 -1.29 -3.51 -11.79
N LYS A 19 -0.85 -4.13 -10.71
CA LYS A 19 -1.72 -4.61 -9.66
C LYS A 19 -1.53 -3.72 -8.44
N LEU A 20 -2.59 -3.03 -8.04
CA LEU A 20 -2.62 -2.29 -6.80
C LEU A 20 -3.24 -3.17 -5.73
N THR A 21 -2.55 -3.32 -4.62
CA THR A 21 -3.02 -4.08 -3.48
C THR A 21 -3.44 -3.11 -2.39
N LEU A 22 -4.70 -3.17 -2.01
CA LEU A 22 -5.25 -2.36 -0.92
C LEU A 22 -5.22 -3.17 0.36
N LEU A 23 -4.46 -2.71 1.33
CA LEU A 23 -4.38 -3.30 2.67
C LEU A 23 -5.44 -2.62 3.53
N LYS A 24 -6.44 -3.38 3.95
CA LYS A 24 -7.56 -2.84 4.72
C LYS A 24 -7.34 -3.03 6.22
N THR A 25 -7.97 -2.21 7.00
CA THR A 25 -7.82 -2.24 8.46
C THR A 25 -8.47 -3.46 9.11
N ASP A 26 -9.34 -4.16 8.40
CA ASP A 26 -9.93 -5.42 8.85
C ASP A 26 -9.06 -6.65 8.53
N ASP A 27 -7.80 -6.41 8.14
CA ASP A 27 -6.83 -7.43 7.72
C ASP A 27 -7.15 -8.12 6.40
N THR A 28 -8.14 -7.64 5.66
CA THR A 28 -8.42 -8.14 4.31
C THR A 28 -7.61 -7.36 3.27
N ILE A 29 -7.50 -7.94 2.09
CA ILE A 29 -6.76 -7.38 0.96
C ILE A 29 -7.69 -7.33 -0.24
N GLU A 30 -7.68 -6.19 -0.95
CA GLU A 30 -8.34 -6.07 -2.24
C GLU A 30 -7.29 -5.85 -3.32
N GLU A 31 -7.49 -6.45 -4.48
CA GLU A 31 -6.61 -6.26 -5.62
C GLU A 31 -7.34 -5.52 -6.72
N HIS A 32 -6.69 -4.50 -7.27
CA HIS A 32 -7.20 -3.71 -8.38
C HIS A 32 -6.17 -3.70 -9.50
N HIS A 33 -6.63 -3.91 -10.73
CA HIS A 33 -5.75 -4.01 -11.89
C HIS A 33 -5.91 -2.80 -12.79
N PHE A 34 -4.78 -2.24 -13.22
CA PHE A 34 -4.73 -1.05 -14.07
C PHE A 34 -3.85 -1.32 -15.28
N LYS A 35 -4.22 -0.75 -16.43
CA LYS A 35 -3.38 -0.79 -17.64
C LYS A 35 -2.30 0.30 -17.62
N HIS A 36 -2.42 1.24 -16.69
CA HIS A 36 -1.46 2.33 -16.48
C HIS A 36 -0.94 2.27 -15.06
N GLU A 37 0.18 2.92 -14.81
CA GLU A 37 0.69 3.04 -13.44
C GLU A 37 -0.33 3.78 -12.58
N PRO A 38 -0.73 3.21 -11.43
CA PRO A 38 -1.70 3.85 -10.56
C PRO A 38 -1.26 5.24 -10.13
N THR A 39 -2.19 6.19 -10.16
CA THR A 39 -1.97 7.57 -9.76
C THR A 39 -2.62 7.82 -8.41
N PHE A 40 -2.33 8.99 -7.81
CA PHE A 40 -3.00 9.38 -6.59
C PHE A 40 -4.52 9.48 -6.79
N GLN A 41 -4.96 9.91 -7.98
CA GLN A 41 -6.39 9.98 -8.31
C GLN A 41 -7.06 8.61 -8.23
N ASP A 42 -6.34 7.55 -8.64
CA ASP A 42 -6.83 6.19 -8.52
C ASP A 42 -6.89 5.74 -7.06
N MET A 43 -5.99 6.23 -6.22
CA MET A 43 -5.84 5.79 -4.83
C MET A 43 -6.76 6.50 -3.85
N TYR A 44 -7.09 7.77 -4.08
CA TYR A 44 -7.92 8.56 -3.14
C TYR A 44 -9.21 7.85 -2.75
N PRO A 45 -10.03 7.34 -3.69
CA PRO A 45 -11.27 6.66 -3.29
C PRO A 45 -11.04 5.32 -2.60
N LEU A 46 -9.92 4.65 -2.86
CA LEU A 46 -9.60 3.36 -2.25
C LEU A 46 -9.08 3.53 -0.83
N ILE A 47 -8.17 4.47 -0.63
CA ILE A 47 -7.62 4.78 0.70
C ILE A 47 -8.61 5.60 1.51
N LYS A 48 -9.50 6.32 0.83
CA LYS A 48 -10.50 7.22 1.43
C LYS A 48 -9.84 8.38 2.15
N CYS A 49 -9.04 9.11 1.40
CA CYS A 49 -8.32 10.28 1.91
C CYS A 49 -8.27 11.38 0.86
N SER A 50 -7.85 12.57 1.26
CA SER A 50 -7.66 13.70 0.37
C SER A 50 -6.20 14.05 0.15
N ILE A 51 -5.30 13.57 1.02
CA ILE A 51 -3.87 13.79 0.90
C ILE A 51 -3.17 12.45 1.17
N ILE A 52 -2.30 12.06 0.24
CA ILE A 52 -1.55 10.80 0.33
C ILE A 52 -0.11 11.10 0.77
N GLU A 53 0.36 10.32 1.73
CA GLU A 53 1.76 10.25 2.12
C GLU A 53 2.35 8.94 1.62
N ILE A 54 3.63 8.96 1.30
CA ILE A 54 4.37 7.80 0.80
C ILE A 54 5.47 7.47 1.80
N SER A 55 5.61 6.21 2.11
CA SER A 55 6.74 5.71 2.90
C SER A 55 7.29 4.44 2.31
N GLY A 56 8.48 4.06 2.73
CA GLY A 56 9.06 2.78 2.37
C GLY A 56 8.39 1.65 3.13
N ALA A 57 8.43 0.48 2.52
CA ALA A 57 7.95 -0.75 3.10
C ALA A 57 8.80 -1.91 2.59
N TYR A 58 8.80 -3.01 3.31
CA TYR A 58 9.50 -4.21 2.89
C TYR A 58 8.82 -5.46 3.43
N ASN A 59 8.69 -6.44 2.56
CA ASN A 59 8.31 -7.81 2.93
C ASN A 59 8.82 -8.74 1.84
N GLU A 60 9.61 -9.71 2.22
CA GLU A 60 10.26 -10.62 1.26
C GLU A 60 9.27 -11.45 0.44
N ASN A 61 8.06 -11.70 0.97
CA ASN A 61 7.03 -12.43 0.26
C ASN A 61 6.36 -11.60 -0.84
N ILE A 62 6.52 -10.29 -0.79
CA ILE A 62 5.96 -9.36 -1.77
C ILE A 62 7.00 -9.00 -2.81
N SER A 63 8.22 -8.64 -2.37
CA SER A 63 9.28 -8.20 -3.24
C SER A 63 10.63 -8.40 -2.57
N LYS A 64 11.67 -8.65 -3.35
CA LYS A 64 13.04 -8.71 -2.85
C LYS A 64 13.61 -7.33 -2.58
N ARG A 65 12.95 -6.28 -3.08
CA ARG A 65 13.34 -4.89 -2.89
C ARG A 65 12.32 -4.17 -2.06
N SER A 66 12.75 -3.10 -1.43
CA SER A 66 11.82 -2.17 -0.77
C SER A 66 10.86 -1.58 -1.80
N PHE A 67 9.66 -1.29 -1.36
CA PHE A 67 8.61 -0.71 -2.20
C PHE A 67 7.93 0.42 -1.46
N ASP A 68 7.15 1.22 -2.19
CA ASP A 68 6.43 2.34 -1.60
C ASP A 68 5.05 1.90 -1.14
N ILE A 69 4.67 2.35 0.05
CA ILE A 69 3.28 2.27 0.52
C ILE A 69 2.68 3.66 0.57
N PHE A 70 1.41 3.73 0.19
CA PHE A 70 0.63 4.97 0.08
C PHE A 70 -0.48 4.93 1.11
N PHE A 71 -0.60 5.99 1.89
CA PHE A 71 -1.58 6.05 2.96
C PHE A 71 -2.04 7.48 3.20
N ASN A 72 -3.10 7.62 4.00
CA ASN A 72 -3.62 8.93 4.38
C ASN A 72 -2.56 9.67 5.21
N GLU A 73 -2.19 10.87 4.82
CA GLU A 73 -1.23 11.69 5.56
C GLU A 73 -1.61 11.81 7.04
N GLU A 74 -2.89 11.95 7.35
CA GLU A 74 -3.36 12.03 8.73
C GLU A 74 -3.35 10.69 9.45
N GLY A 75 -3.19 9.59 8.71
CA GLY A 75 -3.16 8.23 9.25
C GLY A 75 -1.81 7.74 9.71
N GLY A 76 -0.75 8.51 9.53
CA GLY A 76 0.48 8.05 10.11
C GLY A 76 1.77 8.40 9.39
N PRO A 77 2.91 7.94 9.94
CA PRO A 77 2.98 7.13 11.17
C PRO A 77 2.61 7.93 12.42
N LEU A 78 1.75 7.34 13.23
CA LEU A 78 1.31 7.93 14.49
C LEU A 78 1.72 7.05 15.66
N CYS A 79 1.96 7.68 16.81
CA CYS A 79 2.28 6.95 18.03
C CYS A 79 0.99 6.39 18.64
N ILE A 80 0.90 5.07 18.79
CA ILE A 80 -0.30 4.39 19.30
C ILE A 80 -0.70 4.90 20.69
N GLY A 81 0.27 5.15 21.57
CA GLY A 81 -0.02 5.65 22.90
C GLY A 81 -0.49 7.10 22.95
N TYR A 82 -0.33 7.81 21.86
CA TYR A 82 -0.69 9.23 21.75
C TYR A 82 -2.06 9.40 21.10
N TYR A 83 -2.37 8.53 20.15
CA TYR A 83 -3.62 8.53 19.41
C TYR A 83 -4.24 7.14 19.54
N ASP A 84 -5.09 6.94 20.54
CA ASP A 84 -5.88 5.74 20.59
C ASP A 84 -7.05 5.87 19.60
N GLU A 85 -7.83 4.81 19.44
CA GLU A 85 -8.95 4.83 18.48
C GLU A 85 -9.98 5.92 18.80
N LYS A 86 -10.10 6.32 20.07
CA LYS A 86 -10.98 7.38 20.50
C LYS A 86 -10.51 8.76 20.06
N ASP A 87 -9.20 8.98 20.12
CA ASP A 87 -8.60 10.29 19.91
C ASP A 87 -8.08 10.46 18.49
N ASN A 88 -8.22 9.44 17.66
CA ASN A 88 -7.86 9.52 16.25
C ASN A 88 -8.87 10.43 15.53
N PRO A 89 -8.44 11.60 15.03
CA PRO A 89 -9.37 12.59 14.48
C PRO A 89 -10.18 12.08 13.29
N ASN A 90 -9.71 11.04 12.61
CA ASN A 90 -10.40 10.45 11.46
C ASN A 90 -11.10 9.14 11.79
N GLY A 91 -11.04 8.69 13.03
CA GLY A 91 -11.60 7.40 13.42
C GLY A 91 -10.96 6.21 12.69
N ALA A 92 -9.78 6.41 12.12
CA ALA A 92 -9.11 5.35 11.37
C ALA A 92 -8.57 4.30 12.32
N LYS A 93 -8.71 3.05 11.92
CA LYS A 93 -8.23 1.92 12.71
C LYS A 93 -6.79 1.58 12.34
N LEU A 94 -6.09 0.91 13.27
CA LEU A 94 -4.74 0.42 13.06
C LEU A 94 -4.68 -0.51 11.84
N ASN A 95 -3.70 -0.29 10.96
CA ASN A 95 -3.43 -1.17 9.84
C ASN A 95 -2.22 -2.05 10.19
N LYS A 96 -2.51 -3.28 10.58
CA LYS A 96 -1.46 -4.20 11.06
C LYS A 96 -0.47 -4.59 9.98
N LYS A 97 -0.95 -4.91 8.78
CA LYS A 97 -0.08 -5.32 7.67
C LYS A 97 0.82 -4.17 7.22
N ALA A 98 0.24 -2.98 7.01
CA ALA A 98 1.01 -1.83 6.59
C ALA A 98 2.07 -1.46 7.63
N THR A 99 1.72 -1.49 8.91
CA THR A 99 2.65 -1.23 10.01
C THR A 99 3.78 -2.25 10.03
N LYS A 100 3.46 -3.53 9.82
CA LYS A 100 4.46 -4.60 9.77
C LYS A 100 5.45 -4.37 8.63
N TYR A 101 4.96 -4.06 7.43
CA TYR A 101 5.82 -3.84 6.27
C TYR A 101 6.67 -2.59 6.43
N TRP A 102 6.13 -1.55 7.06
CA TRP A 102 6.87 -0.35 7.37
C TRP A 102 7.99 -0.61 8.38
N PHE A 103 7.72 -1.37 9.46
CA PHE A 103 8.74 -1.76 10.44
C PHE A 103 9.85 -2.58 9.79
N GLN A 104 9.51 -3.50 8.91
CA GLN A 104 10.51 -4.31 8.20
C GLN A 104 11.42 -3.43 7.34
N TRP A 105 10.87 -2.39 6.72
CA TRP A 105 11.65 -1.43 5.97
C TRP A 105 12.56 -0.60 6.90
N LEU A 106 12.05 -0.11 8.00
CA LEU A 106 12.85 0.63 8.98
C LEU A 106 14.05 -0.20 9.44
N LYS A 107 13.83 -1.46 9.76
CA LYS A 107 14.89 -2.37 10.19
C LYS A 107 15.92 -2.57 9.07
N LYS A 108 15.47 -2.78 7.85
CA LYS A 108 16.35 -2.99 6.70
C LYS A 108 17.24 -1.76 6.44
N GLU A 109 16.68 -0.57 6.61
CA GLU A 109 17.36 0.70 6.36
C GLU A 109 18.09 1.23 7.61
N ASN A 110 18.12 0.48 8.70
CA ASN A 110 18.69 0.92 9.99
C ASN A 110 18.12 2.24 10.48
N ARG A 111 16.82 2.43 10.26
CA ARG A 111 16.11 3.62 10.73
C ARG A 111 15.36 3.29 12.02
N VAL A 112 15.19 4.32 12.83
CA VAL A 112 14.43 4.21 14.09
C VAL A 112 13.19 5.08 13.99
N CYS A 113 12.17 4.72 14.76
CA CYS A 113 10.96 5.52 14.90
C CYS A 113 10.65 5.69 16.38
N LEU A 114 9.71 6.58 16.68
CA LEU A 114 9.23 6.74 18.05
C LEU A 114 8.58 5.43 18.50
N PRO A 115 8.72 5.06 19.79
CA PRO A 115 8.08 3.85 20.30
C PRO A 115 6.58 3.85 20.02
N ASN A 116 6.04 2.67 19.71
CA ASN A 116 4.60 2.47 19.45
C ASN A 116 4.07 3.25 18.25
N SER A 117 4.92 3.62 17.30
CA SER A 117 4.47 4.22 16.05
C SER A 117 3.80 3.17 15.15
N ALA A 118 2.76 3.58 14.44
CA ALA A 118 2.01 2.69 13.57
C ALA A 118 1.32 3.47 12.45
N ILE A 119 0.83 2.76 11.46
CA ILE A 119 0.06 3.33 10.35
C ILE A 119 -1.41 2.97 10.55
N PHE A 120 -2.28 3.97 10.38
CA PHE A 120 -3.72 3.85 10.56
C PHE A 120 -4.42 4.08 9.23
N GLY A 121 -5.56 3.42 9.05
CA GLY A 121 -6.36 3.53 7.84
C GLY A 121 -5.91 2.56 6.75
N ASN A 122 -6.63 2.57 5.64
CA ASN A 122 -6.31 1.73 4.49
C ASN A 122 -5.03 2.23 3.83
N CYS A 123 -4.23 1.28 3.35
CA CYS A 123 -2.96 1.58 2.67
C CYS A 123 -2.88 0.82 1.37
N ALA A 124 -2.12 1.32 0.43
CA ALA A 124 -1.97 0.67 -0.86
C ALA A 124 -0.51 0.58 -1.26
N TYR A 125 -0.19 -0.44 -2.03
CA TYR A 125 1.04 -0.51 -2.79
C TYR A 125 0.72 -1.11 -4.15
N TYR A 126 1.60 -0.92 -5.13
CA TYR A 126 1.36 -1.50 -6.44
C TYR A 126 2.63 -2.10 -7.01
N GLN A 127 2.44 -3.06 -7.88
CA GLN A 127 3.50 -3.77 -8.57
C GLN A 127 3.16 -3.85 -10.05
N LYS A 128 4.19 -3.80 -10.86
CA LYS A 128 4.04 -4.03 -12.29
C LYS A 128 3.94 -5.54 -12.52
N GLU A 129 2.87 -5.99 -13.17
CA GLU A 129 2.70 -7.37 -13.55
C GLU A 129 3.29 -7.57 -14.94
N LYS A 130 4.07 -8.62 -15.10
CA LYS A 130 4.53 -9.03 -16.43
C LYS A 130 3.54 -10.04 -16.97
N ASN A 131 3.07 -9.78 -18.16
CA ASN A 131 2.24 -10.72 -18.87
C ASN A 131 3.14 -11.74 -19.56
N GLU A 132 3.01 -12.98 -19.17
CA GLU A 132 3.73 -14.09 -19.80
C GLU A 132 2.83 -14.83 -20.78
#